data_5a019aecd933e1a52ffcc85fb52d22c3
#
_entry.id   5a019aecd933e1a52ffcc85fb52d22c3
#
_cell.length_a   1.000
_cell.length_b   1.000
_cell.length_c   1.000
_cell.angle_alpha   90.00
_cell.angle_beta   90.00
_cell.angle_gamma   90.00
#
_symmetry.space_group_name_H-M   'P 1'
#
loop_
_entity.id
_entity.type
_entity.pdbx_description
1 polymer ?
#
loop_
_entity_poly.entity_id
_entity_poly.type
_entity_poly.pdbx_seq_one_letter_code
_entity_poly.pdbx_strand_id
1 'polypeptide(L)'
;GLHPDKIYRKGENIKRLDIQRSTYEELKAIKLENGEVIPTLEEYLVQLKKSNSTKLIIEVKSHYSQAKESEIIRKTVDLVAKYGLNDMVEYIAFRPWVCYELEKMVPKGTPIAYLNGDYNPEYVESMGVSGIDYNYKVLYKKPEWIKQCHERGLTVNVWTVDDEAELRWVIEQGVDYITTDNPVLATKLIKEICK
;
A
#
# COMPACT_ATOMS: atom_id res chain seq x y z
N GLY A 1 -9.06 1.29 1.64
CA GLY A 1 -9.18 1.61 0.21
C GLY A 1 -10.48 1.08 -0.35
N LEU A 2 -11.09 1.80 -1.29
CA LEU A 2 -12.31 1.36 -1.97
C LEU A 2 -12.00 0.08 -2.75
N HIS A 3 -12.62 -1.02 -2.35
CA HIS A 3 -12.53 -2.27 -3.10
C HIS A 3 -13.37 -2.10 -4.38
N PRO A 4 -12.86 -2.38 -5.59
CA PRO A 4 -13.59 -2.19 -6.84
C PRO A 4 -14.92 -2.95 -6.90
N ASP A 5 -15.10 -3.96 -6.05
CA ASP A 5 -16.31 -4.78 -5.98
C ASP A 5 -17.28 -4.38 -4.85
N LYS A 6 -16.95 -3.40 -4.02
CA LYS A 6 -17.86 -2.92 -2.97
C LYS A 6 -18.78 -1.83 -3.50
N ILE A 7 -20.09 -2.05 -3.32
CA ILE A 7 -21.15 -1.13 -3.67
C ILE A 7 -21.37 -0.19 -2.48
N TYR A 8 -21.15 1.11 -2.70
CA TYR A 8 -21.45 2.13 -1.70
C TYR A 8 -22.85 2.70 -1.97
N ARG A 9 -23.73 2.62 -0.96
CA ARG A 9 -25.13 3.02 -1.07
C ARG A 9 -25.44 4.33 -0.38
N LYS A 10 -26.23 5.16 -1.08
CA LYS A 10 -27.38 5.86 -0.50
C LYS A 10 -28.46 6.01 -1.59
N GLY A 11 -29.62 5.32 -1.40
CA GLY A 11 -30.77 5.39 -2.31
C GLY A 11 -30.99 4.13 -3.19
N GLU A 12 -32.19 3.98 -3.74
CA GLU A 12 -32.69 2.78 -4.43
C GLU A 12 -32.02 2.44 -5.78
N ASN A 13 -31.14 3.28 -6.31
CA ASN A 13 -30.42 3.05 -7.56
C ASN A 13 -28.93 2.92 -7.33
N ILE A 14 -28.43 1.68 -7.24
CA ILE A 14 -27.01 1.37 -7.15
C ILE A 14 -26.40 1.46 -8.54
N LYS A 15 -25.71 2.54 -8.84
CA LYS A 15 -24.85 2.62 -10.02
C LYS A 15 -23.48 2.05 -9.63
N ARG A 16 -23.10 0.92 -10.20
CA ARG A 16 -21.71 0.45 -10.16
C ARG A 16 -20.87 1.39 -11.01
N LEU A 17 -19.93 2.10 -10.39
CA LEU A 17 -18.92 2.88 -11.10
C LEU A 17 -17.59 2.13 -11.06
N ASP A 18 -17.06 1.87 -12.23
CA ASP A 18 -15.68 1.42 -12.40
C ASP A 18 -14.76 2.64 -12.32
N ILE A 19 -13.92 2.70 -11.28
CA ILE A 19 -13.01 3.83 -11.05
C ILE A 19 -12.13 4.09 -12.27
N GLN A 20 -11.68 3.04 -12.95
CA GLN A 20 -10.79 3.18 -14.12
C GLN A 20 -11.49 3.69 -15.38
N ARG A 21 -12.82 3.66 -15.43
CA ARG A 21 -13.67 4.03 -16.57
C ARG A 21 -14.61 5.19 -16.28
N SER A 22 -14.57 5.72 -15.06
CA SER A 22 -15.39 6.84 -14.63
C SER A 22 -14.60 8.14 -14.70
N THR A 23 -15.30 9.23 -14.98
CA THR A 23 -14.74 10.57 -14.88
C THR A 23 -14.57 10.99 -13.41
N TYR A 24 -13.72 11.97 -13.17
CA TYR A 24 -13.56 12.55 -11.84
C TYR A 24 -14.88 13.11 -11.29
N GLU A 25 -15.67 13.78 -12.11
CA GLU A 25 -16.97 14.35 -11.71
C GLU A 25 -17.97 13.27 -11.28
N GLU A 26 -18.00 12.14 -11.99
CA GLU A 26 -18.81 10.98 -11.59
C GLU A 26 -18.37 10.41 -10.25
N LEU A 27 -17.08 10.27 -10.02
CA LEU A 27 -16.53 9.74 -8.77
C LEU A 27 -16.73 10.71 -7.60
N LYS A 28 -16.56 12.01 -7.82
CA LYS A 28 -16.77 13.06 -6.82
C LYS A 28 -18.22 13.16 -6.36
N ALA A 29 -19.17 12.76 -7.20
CA ALA A 29 -20.59 12.72 -6.83
C ALA A 29 -20.95 11.60 -5.84
N ILE A 30 -20.05 10.61 -5.65
CA ILE A 30 -20.26 9.51 -4.71
C ILE A 30 -19.95 9.99 -3.28
N LYS A 31 -20.93 9.74 -2.38
CA LYS A 31 -20.72 9.92 -0.95
C LYS A 31 -20.36 8.57 -0.31
N LEU A 32 -19.32 8.58 0.51
CA LEU A 32 -18.96 7.47 1.39
C LEU A 32 -19.97 7.33 2.53
N GLU A 33 -19.94 6.21 3.25
CA GLU A 33 -20.87 5.95 4.38
C GLU A 33 -20.82 7.04 5.47
N ASN A 34 -19.65 7.64 5.67
CA ASN A 34 -19.44 8.76 6.61
C ASN A 34 -19.82 10.14 6.04
N GLY A 35 -20.35 10.21 4.80
CA GLY A 35 -20.75 11.44 4.13
C GLY A 35 -19.63 12.17 3.37
N GLU A 36 -18.40 11.72 3.49
CA GLU A 36 -17.23 12.26 2.78
C GLU A 36 -17.26 11.90 1.28
N VAL A 37 -16.45 12.57 0.48
CA VAL A 37 -16.17 12.20 -0.92
C VAL A 37 -14.86 11.42 -1.02
N ILE A 38 -14.66 10.73 -2.14
CA ILE A 38 -13.39 10.07 -2.43
C ILE A 38 -12.31 11.14 -2.62
N PRO A 39 -11.27 11.21 -1.76
CA PRO A 39 -10.23 12.21 -1.91
C PRO A 39 -9.30 11.89 -3.09
N THR A 40 -8.74 12.94 -3.69
CA THR A 40 -7.69 12.84 -4.70
C THR A 40 -6.33 12.56 -4.06
N LEU A 41 -5.36 12.07 -4.85
CA LEU A 41 -3.99 11.96 -4.38
C LEU A 41 -3.43 13.33 -3.96
N GLU A 42 -3.78 14.40 -4.68
CA GLU A 42 -3.34 15.76 -4.34
C GLU A 42 -3.81 16.20 -2.95
N GLU A 43 -5.04 15.89 -2.57
CA GLU A 43 -5.57 16.15 -1.23
C GLU A 43 -4.85 15.34 -0.15
N TYR A 44 -4.49 14.07 -0.42
CA TYR A 44 -3.62 13.28 0.47
C TYR A 44 -2.24 13.91 0.64
N LEU A 45 -1.60 14.38 -0.43
CA LEU A 45 -0.29 15.03 -0.38
C LEU A 45 -0.34 16.36 0.39
N VAL A 46 -1.40 17.16 0.20
CA VAL A 46 -1.63 18.38 0.99
C VAL A 46 -1.78 18.07 2.48
N GLN A 47 -2.47 16.97 2.82
CA GLN A 47 -2.59 16.54 4.20
C GLN A 47 -1.26 16.03 4.76
N LEU A 48 -0.50 15.26 3.98
CA LEU A 48 0.81 14.73 4.36
C LEU A 48 1.80 15.84 4.72
N LYS A 49 1.78 16.96 4.01
CA LYS A 49 2.62 18.15 4.31
C LYS A 49 2.46 18.70 5.71
N LYS A 50 1.35 18.39 6.39
CA LYS A 50 1.11 18.85 7.77
C LYS A 50 1.81 17.95 8.81
N SER A 51 2.33 16.80 8.38
CA SER A 51 3.09 15.88 9.24
C SER A 51 4.59 16.00 8.97
N ASN A 52 5.39 15.72 9.99
CA ASN A 52 6.85 15.63 9.89
C ASN A 52 7.37 14.21 10.22
N SER A 53 6.48 13.28 10.53
CA SER A 53 6.85 11.91 10.93
C SER A 53 6.04 10.80 10.25
N THR A 54 4.88 11.15 9.66
CA THR A 54 4.04 10.18 8.95
C THR A 54 4.51 10.03 7.52
N LYS A 55 4.57 8.79 7.03
CA LYS A 55 4.77 8.48 5.61
C LYS A 55 3.46 8.12 4.94
N LEU A 56 3.36 8.33 3.64
CA LEU A 56 2.26 7.89 2.81
C LEU A 56 2.69 6.67 1.99
N ILE A 57 2.01 5.56 2.19
CA ILE A 57 2.19 4.36 1.38
C ILE A 57 1.19 4.41 0.22
N ILE A 58 1.70 4.54 -1.00
CA ILE A 58 0.88 4.62 -2.22
C ILE A 58 0.82 3.25 -2.90
N GLU A 59 -0.36 2.65 -2.88
CA GLU A 59 -0.61 1.44 -3.66
C GLU A 59 -0.99 1.80 -5.11
N VAL A 60 -0.17 1.36 -6.05
CA VAL A 60 -0.51 1.42 -7.48
C VAL A 60 -1.29 0.17 -7.86
N LYS A 61 -2.61 0.31 -7.95
CA LYS A 61 -3.51 -0.77 -8.36
C LYS A 61 -3.33 -1.13 -9.83
N SER A 62 -3.53 -2.41 -10.16
CA SER A 62 -3.49 -2.88 -11.54
C SER A 62 -4.56 -2.20 -12.39
N HIS A 63 -4.17 -1.81 -13.60
CA HIS A 63 -5.07 -1.22 -14.59
C HIS A 63 -5.29 -2.17 -15.77
N TYR A 64 -6.25 -1.83 -16.62
CA TYR A 64 -6.64 -2.66 -17.77
C TYR A 64 -5.58 -2.76 -18.87
N SER A 65 -4.53 -1.93 -18.84
CA SER A 65 -3.38 -2.05 -19.76
C SER A 65 -2.10 -1.51 -19.13
N GLN A 66 -0.94 -2.04 -19.58
CA GLN A 66 0.38 -1.55 -19.15
C GLN A 66 0.58 -0.07 -19.48
N ALA A 67 0.05 0.39 -20.64
CA ALA A 67 0.12 1.81 -21.00
C ALA A 67 -0.58 2.71 -19.98
N LYS A 68 -1.73 2.25 -19.43
CA LYS A 68 -2.43 2.98 -18.35
C LYS A 68 -1.70 2.89 -17.03
N GLU A 69 -1.05 1.76 -16.74
CA GLU A 69 -0.21 1.63 -15.55
C GLU A 69 0.97 2.60 -15.62
N SER A 70 1.71 2.65 -16.72
CA SER A 70 2.81 3.60 -16.92
C SER A 70 2.34 5.06 -16.84
N GLU A 71 1.17 5.39 -17.40
CA GLU A 71 0.59 6.73 -17.32
C GLU A 71 0.30 7.13 -15.87
N ILE A 72 -0.35 6.25 -15.10
CA ILE A 72 -0.73 6.55 -13.71
C ILE A 72 0.50 6.64 -12.81
N ILE A 73 1.49 5.75 -13.01
CA ILE A 73 2.76 5.80 -12.27
C ILE A 73 3.43 7.14 -12.49
N ARG A 74 3.61 7.55 -13.74
CA ARG A 74 4.24 8.84 -14.07
C ARG A 74 3.50 10.00 -13.42
N LYS A 75 2.17 10.08 -13.58
CA LYS A 75 1.36 11.15 -12.96
C LYS A 75 1.49 11.17 -11.43
N THR A 76 1.55 10.00 -10.82
CA THR A 76 1.69 9.87 -9.36
C THR A 76 3.06 10.37 -8.92
N VAL A 77 4.14 9.92 -9.56
CA VAL A 77 5.52 10.31 -9.24
C VAL A 77 5.73 11.81 -9.49
N ASP A 78 5.25 12.34 -10.62
CA ASP A 78 5.33 13.77 -10.95
C ASP A 78 4.59 14.62 -9.91
N LEU A 79 3.43 14.15 -9.44
CA LEU A 79 2.65 14.87 -8.43
C LEU A 79 3.35 14.86 -7.07
N VAL A 80 3.90 13.73 -6.64
CA VAL A 80 4.68 13.63 -5.40
C VAL A 80 5.90 14.56 -5.45
N ALA A 81 6.62 14.57 -6.57
CA ALA A 81 7.78 15.45 -6.79
C ALA A 81 7.39 16.94 -6.79
N LYS A 82 6.26 17.29 -7.45
CA LYS A 82 5.71 18.67 -7.45
C LYS A 82 5.46 19.19 -6.02
N TYR A 83 5.03 18.31 -5.12
CA TYR A 83 4.79 18.67 -3.72
C TYR A 83 6.04 18.61 -2.84
N GLY A 84 7.19 18.12 -3.36
CA GLY A 84 8.44 17.97 -2.64
C GLY A 84 8.37 16.90 -1.53
N LEU A 85 7.63 15.81 -1.77
CA LEU A 85 7.32 14.79 -0.76
C LEU A 85 7.96 13.43 -1.04
N ASN A 86 8.98 13.38 -1.91
CA ASN A 86 9.63 12.11 -2.29
C ASN A 86 10.13 11.30 -1.08
N ASP A 87 10.67 11.98 -0.06
CA ASP A 87 11.21 11.34 1.15
C ASP A 87 10.13 10.87 2.14
N MET A 88 8.87 11.27 1.91
CA MET A 88 7.73 10.95 2.76
C MET A 88 6.76 9.94 2.12
N VAL A 89 7.12 9.40 0.96
CA VAL A 89 6.27 8.46 0.20
C VAL A 89 7.01 7.16 -0.05
N GLU A 90 6.29 6.06 0.09
CA GLU A 90 6.70 4.73 -0.29
C GLU A 90 5.65 4.14 -1.23
N TYR A 91 6.02 3.14 -2.03
CA TYR A 91 5.12 2.56 -3.03
C TYR A 91 4.96 1.06 -2.81
N ILE A 92 3.75 0.56 -3.11
CA ILE A 92 3.45 -0.86 -3.07
C ILE A 92 2.64 -1.27 -4.31
N ALA A 93 2.85 -2.47 -4.83
CA ALA A 93 2.12 -2.97 -5.99
C ALA A 93 2.03 -4.49 -6.05
N PHE A 94 0.91 -5.01 -6.59
CA PHE A 94 0.68 -6.45 -6.80
C PHE A 94 1.38 -7.02 -8.04
N ARG A 95 1.71 -6.18 -9.03
CA ARG A 95 2.27 -6.65 -10.29
C ARG A 95 3.76 -6.35 -10.38
N PRO A 96 4.59 -7.35 -10.70
CA PRO A 96 6.03 -7.14 -10.92
C PRO A 96 6.31 -6.04 -11.96
N TRP A 97 5.51 -5.98 -13.03
CA TRP A 97 5.60 -4.93 -14.04
C TRP A 97 5.49 -3.53 -13.43
N VAL A 98 4.52 -3.32 -12.53
CA VAL A 98 4.33 -2.02 -11.86
C VAL A 98 5.52 -1.68 -10.96
N CYS A 99 6.05 -2.68 -10.24
CA CYS A 99 7.27 -2.49 -9.44
C CYS A 99 8.46 -2.06 -10.30
N TYR A 100 8.69 -2.69 -11.45
CA TYR A 100 9.76 -2.31 -12.40
C TYR A 100 9.56 -0.92 -12.99
N GLU A 101 8.35 -0.53 -13.30
CA GLU A 101 8.06 0.81 -13.83
C GLU A 101 8.24 1.89 -12.73
N LEU A 102 7.81 1.61 -11.50
CA LEU A 102 8.07 2.48 -10.36
C LEU A 102 9.58 2.68 -10.15
N GLU A 103 10.35 1.60 -10.10
CA GLU A 103 11.80 1.64 -9.88
C GLU A 103 12.54 2.54 -10.89
N LYS A 104 12.06 2.56 -12.15
CA LYS A 104 12.62 3.43 -13.20
C LYS A 104 12.25 4.91 -13.03
N MET A 105 11.15 5.22 -12.39
CA MET A 105 10.56 6.57 -12.38
C MET A 105 10.76 7.30 -11.06
N VAL A 106 10.83 6.59 -9.93
CA VAL A 106 11.03 7.20 -8.61
C VAL A 106 12.50 7.57 -8.38
N PRO A 107 12.80 8.51 -7.48
CA PRO A 107 14.17 8.77 -7.04
C PRO A 107 14.84 7.50 -6.50
N LYS A 108 16.13 7.33 -6.78
CA LYS A 108 16.90 6.18 -6.31
C LYS A 108 16.82 6.05 -4.80
N GLY A 109 16.48 4.86 -4.31
CA GLY A 109 16.34 4.57 -2.89
C GLY A 109 14.93 4.81 -2.33
N THR A 110 13.97 5.23 -3.15
CA THR A 110 12.57 5.27 -2.75
C THR A 110 12.09 3.84 -2.47
N PRO A 111 11.50 3.56 -1.28
CA PRO A 111 11.04 2.22 -0.96
C PRO A 111 9.88 1.77 -1.86
N ILE A 112 10.00 0.56 -2.39
CA ILE A 112 8.96 -0.13 -3.17
C ILE A 112 8.82 -1.53 -2.61
N ALA A 113 7.61 -1.98 -2.26
CA ALA A 113 7.38 -3.35 -1.82
C ALA A 113 6.40 -4.10 -2.73
N TYR A 114 6.71 -5.38 -2.94
CA TYR A 114 5.88 -6.28 -3.74
C TYR A 114 4.80 -6.95 -2.89
N LEU A 115 3.54 -6.99 -3.39
CA LEU A 115 2.35 -7.33 -2.59
C LEU A 115 1.83 -8.77 -2.75
N ASN A 116 2.09 -9.46 -3.87
CA ASN A 116 1.26 -10.61 -4.29
C ASN A 116 1.48 -11.91 -3.49
N GLY A 117 2.62 -12.06 -2.79
CA GLY A 117 2.85 -13.20 -1.90
C GLY A 117 3.26 -14.51 -2.59
N ASP A 118 3.52 -14.50 -3.89
CA ASP A 118 3.84 -15.67 -4.71
C ASP A 118 5.34 -15.86 -4.96
N TYR A 119 6.15 -14.83 -4.75
CA TYR A 119 7.60 -14.89 -4.93
C TYR A 119 8.34 -15.04 -3.60
N ASN A 120 9.40 -15.85 -3.61
CA ASN A 120 10.30 -16.01 -2.47
C ASN A 120 11.23 -14.78 -2.32
N PRO A 121 11.87 -14.60 -1.15
CA PRO A 121 12.76 -13.46 -0.89
C PRO A 121 13.89 -13.28 -1.89
N GLU A 122 14.49 -14.37 -2.39
CA GLU A 122 15.56 -14.32 -3.39
C GLU A 122 15.09 -13.72 -4.71
N TYR A 123 13.89 -14.12 -5.16
CA TYR A 123 13.32 -13.54 -6.38
C TYR A 123 12.94 -12.06 -6.19
N VAL A 124 12.36 -11.70 -5.04
CA VAL A 124 12.03 -10.31 -4.71
C VAL A 124 13.28 -9.42 -4.69
N GLU A 125 14.38 -9.89 -4.09
CA GLU A 125 15.68 -9.20 -4.13
C GLU A 125 16.11 -8.95 -5.59
N SER A 126 15.99 -9.97 -6.45
CA SER A 126 16.35 -9.86 -7.86
C SER A 126 15.52 -8.86 -8.66
N MET A 127 14.34 -8.49 -8.17
CA MET A 127 13.48 -7.45 -8.76
C MET A 127 14.00 -6.03 -8.50
N GLY A 128 14.96 -5.83 -7.58
CA GLY A 128 15.47 -4.52 -7.19
C GLY A 128 14.56 -3.71 -6.26
N VAL A 129 13.47 -4.29 -5.79
CA VAL A 129 12.56 -3.64 -4.82
C VAL A 129 13.06 -3.74 -3.39
N SER A 130 12.55 -2.90 -2.50
CA SER A 130 13.04 -2.76 -1.12
C SER A 130 12.50 -3.82 -0.17
N GLY A 131 11.45 -4.55 -0.54
CA GLY A 131 10.86 -5.53 0.36
C GLY A 131 9.59 -6.19 -0.15
N ILE A 132 8.96 -6.91 0.75
CA ILE A 132 7.66 -7.53 0.58
C ILE A 132 6.61 -6.82 1.42
N ASP A 133 5.37 -6.81 0.93
CA ASP A 133 4.19 -6.40 1.69
C ASP A 133 3.11 -7.48 1.48
N TYR A 134 3.21 -8.59 2.20
CA TYR A 134 2.45 -9.80 1.93
C TYR A 134 1.26 -9.95 2.87
N ASN A 135 0.22 -10.63 2.38
CA ASN A 135 -0.81 -11.12 3.28
C ASN A 135 -0.14 -11.98 4.36
N TYR A 136 -0.37 -11.66 5.64
CA TYR A 136 0.27 -12.32 6.77
C TYR A 136 0.09 -13.86 6.77
N LYS A 137 -1.00 -14.37 6.15
CA LYS A 137 -1.24 -15.82 6.00
C LYS A 137 -0.21 -16.52 5.09
N VAL A 138 0.46 -15.78 4.21
CA VAL A 138 1.59 -16.30 3.42
C VAL A 138 2.76 -16.57 4.36
N LEU A 139 3.06 -15.61 5.25
CA LEU A 139 4.16 -15.74 6.20
C LEU A 139 3.86 -16.76 7.32
N TYR A 140 2.61 -16.98 7.68
CA TYR A 140 2.23 -18.10 8.54
C TYR A 140 2.64 -19.46 7.96
N LYS A 141 2.54 -19.61 6.64
CA LYS A 141 2.93 -20.85 5.94
C LYS A 141 4.41 -20.94 5.66
N LYS A 142 5.10 -19.81 5.67
CA LYS A 142 6.52 -19.67 5.32
C LYS A 142 7.21 -18.67 6.25
N PRO A 143 7.23 -18.94 7.58
CA PRO A 143 7.77 -17.99 8.55
C PRO A 143 9.27 -17.71 8.34
N GLU A 144 9.99 -18.65 7.74
CA GLU A 144 11.40 -18.50 7.38
C GLU A 144 11.64 -17.35 6.38
N TRP A 145 10.63 -16.94 5.62
CA TRP A 145 10.77 -15.83 4.66
C TRP A 145 11.03 -14.48 5.34
N ILE A 146 10.53 -14.28 6.56
CA ILE A 146 10.78 -13.05 7.33
C ILE A 146 12.29 -12.90 7.54
N LYS A 147 12.92 -13.93 8.12
CA LYS A 147 14.37 -13.94 8.33
C LYS A 147 15.16 -13.82 7.03
N GLN A 148 14.73 -14.57 5.99
CA GLN A 148 15.39 -14.53 4.67
C GLN A 148 15.32 -13.16 4.01
N CYS A 149 14.22 -12.40 4.18
CA CYS A 149 14.10 -11.01 3.73
C CYS A 149 15.12 -10.13 4.46
N HIS A 150 15.15 -10.18 5.79
CA HIS A 150 16.07 -9.36 6.59
C HIS A 150 17.53 -9.65 6.29
N GLU A 151 17.91 -10.93 6.10
CA GLU A 151 19.26 -11.33 5.69
C GLU A 151 19.69 -10.76 4.33
N ARG A 152 18.71 -10.40 3.47
CA ARG A 152 18.92 -9.76 2.16
C ARG A 152 18.75 -8.25 2.19
N GLY A 153 18.49 -7.65 3.36
CA GLY A 153 18.23 -6.22 3.50
C GLY A 153 16.85 -5.79 2.97
N LEU A 154 15.93 -6.74 2.79
CA LEU A 154 14.55 -6.47 2.40
C LEU A 154 13.68 -6.23 3.62
N THR A 155 12.78 -5.23 3.54
CA THR A 155 11.74 -5.02 4.56
C THR A 155 10.62 -6.04 4.43
N VAL A 156 9.97 -6.33 5.55
CA VAL A 156 8.83 -7.23 5.64
C VAL A 156 7.61 -6.46 6.16
N ASN A 157 6.65 -6.22 5.30
CA ASN A 157 5.38 -5.60 5.63
C ASN A 157 4.28 -6.65 5.52
N VAL A 158 3.23 -6.52 6.31
CA VAL A 158 2.10 -7.47 6.32
C VAL A 158 0.76 -6.76 6.30
N TRP A 159 -0.24 -7.37 5.66
CA TRP A 159 -1.63 -6.88 5.59
C TRP A 159 -2.65 -8.01 5.61
N THR A 160 -3.91 -7.77 5.92
CA THR A 160 -4.40 -6.82 6.89
C THR A 160 -4.57 -7.58 8.18
N VAL A 161 -3.97 -7.12 9.27
CA VAL A 161 -3.88 -7.85 10.55
C VAL A 161 -4.68 -7.10 11.60
N ASP A 162 -5.87 -7.60 11.95
CA ASP A 162 -6.82 -6.92 12.84
C ASP A 162 -7.10 -7.69 14.13
N ASP A 163 -6.89 -9.00 14.14
CA ASP A 163 -7.06 -9.86 15.30
C ASP A 163 -5.86 -9.75 16.26
N GLU A 164 -6.13 -9.75 17.58
CA GLU A 164 -5.09 -9.57 18.57
C GLU A 164 -4.04 -10.69 18.57
N ALA A 165 -4.45 -11.94 18.37
CA ALA A 165 -3.51 -13.06 18.35
C ALA A 165 -2.61 -13.01 17.11
N GLU A 166 -3.17 -12.61 15.97
CA GLU A 166 -2.44 -12.42 14.72
C GLU A 166 -1.47 -11.22 14.82
N LEU A 167 -1.91 -10.11 15.43
CA LEU A 167 -1.06 -8.95 15.70
C LEU A 167 0.12 -9.33 16.60
N ARG A 168 -0.11 -10.06 17.69
CA ARG A 168 0.97 -10.54 18.58
C ARG A 168 1.97 -11.37 17.79
N TRP A 169 1.49 -12.32 16.99
CA TRP A 169 2.37 -13.18 16.22
C TRP A 169 3.25 -12.38 15.24
N VAL A 170 2.69 -11.49 14.43
CA VAL A 170 3.51 -10.73 13.46
C VAL A 170 4.50 -9.80 14.14
N ILE A 171 4.15 -9.21 15.31
CA ILE A 171 5.06 -8.38 16.10
C ILE A 171 6.21 -9.24 16.65
N GLU A 172 5.92 -10.43 17.20
CA GLU A 172 6.93 -11.36 17.71
C GLU A 172 7.87 -11.89 16.61
N GLN A 173 7.37 -12.01 15.38
CA GLN A 173 8.21 -12.37 14.23
C GLN A 173 9.12 -11.21 13.75
N GLY A 174 8.92 -10.00 14.25
CA GLY A 174 9.76 -8.85 13.94
C GLY A 174 9.55 -8.28 12.55
N VAL A 175 8.31 -8.28 12.04
CA VAL A 175 7.98 -7.59 10.79
C VAL A 175 8.19 -6.07 10.93
N ASP A 176 8.52 -5.38 9.82
CA ASP A 176 8.87 -3.96 9.85
C ASP A 176 7.63 -3.06 9.84
N TYR A 177 6.56 -3.46 9.12
CA TYR A 177 5.31 -2.70 9.01
C TYR A 177 4.11 -3.63 9.14
N ILE A 178 3.06 -3.11 9.75
CA ILE A 178 1.77 -3.81 9.91
C ILE A 178 0.64 -2.92 9.39
N THR A 179 -0.05 -3.36 8.35
CA THR A 179 -1.31 -2.75 7.90
C THR A 179 -2.45 -3.34 8.71
N THR A 180 -3.19 -2.46 9.43
CA THR A 180 -4.31 -2.85 10.29
C THR A 180 -5.41 -1.79 10.27
N ASP A 181 -6.66 -2.21 10.42
CA ASP A 181 -7.81 -1.32 10.67
C ASP A 181 -7.90 -0.92 12.16
N ASN A 182 -7.08 -1.56 13.05
CA ASN A 182 -7.03 -1.29 14.49
C ASN A 182 -5.65 -0.80 14.97
N PRO A 183 -5.18 0.40 14.54
CA PRO A 183 -3.85 0.90 14.87
C PRO A 183 -3.64 1.17 16.37
N VAL A 184 -4.71 1.41 17.11
CA VAL A 184 -4.64 1.62 18.57
C VAL A 184 -4.23 0.33 19.27
N LEU A 185 -4.86 -0.81 18.91
CA LEU A 185 -4.51 -2.12 19.45
C LEU A 185 -3.07 -2.50 19.03
N ALA A 186 -2.74 -2.37 17.76
CA ALA A 186 -1.40 -2.67 17.27
C ALA A 186 -0.31 -1.89 18.04
N THR A 187 -0.50 -0.58 18.20
CA THR A 187 0.44 0.27 18.96
C THR A 187 0.57 -0.15 20.43
N LYS A 188 -0.54 -0.55 21.07
CA LYS A 188 -0.51 -1.07 22.44
C LYS A 188 0.34 -2.34 22.53
N LEU A 189 0.10 -3.31 21.62
CA LEU A 189 0.80 -4.59 21.61
C LEU A 189 2.30 -4.43 21.31
N ILE A 190 2.68 -3.55 20.38
CA ILE A 190 4.09 -3.22 20.12
C ILE A 190 4.79 -2.75 21.39
N LYS A 191 4.16 -1.86 22.16
CA LYS A 191 4.71 -1.37 23.44
C LYS A 191 4.80 -2.45 24.52
N GLU A 192 3.95 -3.46 24.47
CA GLU A 192 3.98 -4.59 25.41
C GLU A 192 5.09 -5.60 25.07
N ILE A 193 5.29 -5.89 23.80
CA ILE A 193 6.15 -6.96 23.30
C ILE A 193 7.60 -6.48 23.06
N CYS A 194 7.77 -5.28 22.51
CA CYS A 194 9.08 -4.73 22.14
C CYS A 194 9.71 -3.88 23.27
N LYS A 195 9.60 -4.33 24.51
CA LYS A 195 10.23 -3.67 25.68
C LYS A 195 11.70 -3.91 25.77
#